data_34877975d6713d7efaf686f30195b755
#
_entry.id   34877975d6713d7efaf686f30195b755
#
_cell.length_a   1.000
_cell.length_b   1.000
_cell.length_c   1.000
_cell.angle_alpha   90.00
_cell.angle_beta   90.00
_cell.angle_gamma   90.00
#
_symmetry.space_group_name_H-M   'P 1'
#
loop_
_entity.id
_entity.type
_entity.pdbx_description
1 polymer ?
#
loop_
_entity_poly.entity_id
_entity_poly.type
_entity_poly.pdbx_seq_one_letter_code
_entity_poly.pdbx_strand_id
1 'polypeptide(L)'
;MLWPRISVPESGTLLAASGAVGRNAYDEQEVAMDLLAVLQRHYTDRVEARWKLSGTAAMTSDAVLEALCRQRGLVQSGGKLNLQKAAEVVLTDFRNGLLGRITLETPDEFAAWVAAGVQSDEARAERKAAQAERKAARIRRR
;
A
#
# COMPACT_ATOMS: atom_id res chain seq x y z
N MET A 1 -16.07 22.31 -0.36
CA MET A 1 -16.19 20.87 -0.73
C MET A 1 -15.44 20.05 0.32
N LEU A 2 -16.13 19.18 1.03
CA LEU A 2 -15.49 18.27 2.01
C LEU A 2 -15.00 17.03 1.27
N TRP A 3 -13.70 16.84 1.22
CA TRP A 3 -13.14 15.62 0.69
C TRP A 3 -13.43 14.46 1.64
N PRO A 4 -13.90 13.31 1.16
CA PRO A 4 -14.06 12.13 2.00
C PRO A 4 -12.70 11.76 2.59
N ARG A 5 -12.70 11.50 3.89
CA ARG A 5 -11.51 11.12 4.62
C ARG A 5 -11.28 9.63 4.45
N ILE A 6 -10.08 9.25 4.11
CA ILE A 6 -9.68 7.84 4.09
C ILE A 6 -9.43 7.43 5.55
N SER A 7 -10.40 6.74 6.15
CA SER A 7 -10.30 6.24 7.53
C SER A 7 -9.52 4.93 7.62
N VAL A 8 -9.40 4.23 6.49
CA VAL A 8 -8.77 2.91 6.37
C VAL A 8 -7.47 3.10 5.60
N PRO A 9 -6.28 2.98 6.24
CA PRO A 9 -4.98 3.18 5.59
C PRO A 9 -4.78 2.29 4.37
N GLU A 10 -5.22 1.03 4.44
CA GLU A 10 -5.14 0.06 3.37
C GLU A 10 -5.87 0.53 2.11
N SER A 11 -7.03 1.16 2.26
CA SER A 11 -7.77 1.75 1.13
C SER A 11 -6.98 2.87 0.43
N GLY A 12 -6.20 3.65 1.18
CA GLY A 12 -5.32 4.67 0.62
C GLY A 12 -4.26 4.08 -0.30
N THR A 13 -3.61 3.02 0.14
CA THR A 13 -2.60 2.28 -0.63
C THR A 13 -3.20 1.66 -1.89
N LEU A 14 -4.38 1.03 -1.78
CA LEU A 14 -5.07 0.43 -2.93
C LEU A 14 -5.49 1.48 -3.96
N LEU A 15 -5.97 2.64 -3.53
CA LEU A 15 -6.27 3.77 -4.42
C LEU A 15 -5.01 4.31 -5.11
N ALA A 16 -3.89 4.39 -4.40
CA ALA A 16 -2.61 4.77 -4.98
C ALA A 16 -2.13 3.73 -6.00
N ALA A 17 -2.22 2.44 -5.68
CA ALA A 17 -1.86 1.35 -6.58
C ALA A 17 -2.68 1.38 -7.87
N SER A 18 -3.99 1.66 -7.80
CA SER A 18 -4.89 1.75 -8.96
C SER A 18 -4.62 2.98 -9.84
N GLY A 19 -3.86 3.95 -9.37
CA GLY A 19 -3.61 5.21 -10.06
C GLY A 19 -4.68 6.28 -9.85
N ALA A 20 -5.61 6.08 -8.92
CA ALA A 20 -6.65 7.05 -8.59
C ALA A 20 -6.10 8.28 -7.83
N VAL A 21 -4.90 8.17 -7.30
CA VAL A 21 -4.20 9.24 -6.56
C VAL A 21 -2.98 9.70 -7.37
N GLY A 22 -2.70 10.99 -7.39
CA GLY A 22 -1.56 11.56 -8.11
C GLY A 22 -0.20 11.06 -7.57
N ARG A 23 0.77 10.86 -8.46
CA ARG A 23 2.11 10.30 -8.14
C ARG A 23 2.85 11.02 -7.00
N ASN A 24 2.65 12.31 -6.86
CA ASN A 24 3.31 13.11 -5.83
C ASN A 24 2.70 12.96 -4.42
N ALA A 25 1.61 12.20 -4.29
CA ALA A 25 0.89 12.03 -3.04
C ALA A 25 1.30 10.77 -2.26
N TYR A 26 2.17 9.93 -2.82
CA TYR A 26 2.59 8.67 -2.20
C TYR A 26 4.00 8.26 -2.63
N ASP A 27 4.61 7.37 -1.87
CA ASP A 27 5.86 6.69 -2.25
C ASP A 27 5.55 5.48 -3.14
N GLU A 28 6.03 5.51 -4.37
CA GLU A 28 5.77 4.43 -5.35
C GLU A 28 6.36 3.09 -4.91
N GLN A 29 7.49 3.10 -4.22
CA GLN A 29 8.12 1.87 -3.72
C GLN A 29 7.30 1.25 -2.59
N GLU A 30 6.83 2.05 -1.65
CA GLU A 30 5.97 1.61 -0.56
C GLU A 30 4.65 1.02 -1.10
N VAL A 31 3.98 1.74 -1.99
CA VAL A 31 2.74 1.28 -2.62
C VAL A 31 2.94 0.00 -3.43
N ALA A 32 4.06 -0.14 -4.13
CA ALA A 32 4.38 -1.36 -4.86
C ALA A 32 4.64 -2.54 -3.93
N MET A 33 5.28 -2.33 -2.78
CA MET A 33 5.49 -3.38 -1.79
C MET A 33 4.17 -3.86 -1.17
N ASP A 34 3.27 -2.95 -0.84
CA ASP A 34 1.94 -3.28 -0.31
C ASP A 34 1.09 -4.03 -1.34
N LEU A 35 1.13 -3.57 -2.60
CA LEU A 35 0.48 -4.28 -3.70
C LEU A 35 1.06 -5.69 -3.87
N LEU A 36 2.37 -5.84 -3.83
CA LEU A 36 3.03 -7.16 -3.91
C LEU A 36 2.59 -8.08 -2.78
N ALA A 37 2.44 -7.57 -1.57
CA ALA A 37 1.95 -8.37 -0.43
C ALA A 37 0.54 -8.93 -0.69
N VAL A 38 -0.35 -8.17 -1.31
CA VAL A 38 -1.67 -8.64 -1.73
C VAL A 38 -1.55 -9.68 -2.85
N LEU A 39 -0.74 -9.39 -3.87
CA LEU A 39 -0.54 -10.29 -5.00
C LEU A 39 0.07 -11.63 -4.60
N GLN A 40 1.03 -11.63 -3.67
CA GLN A 40 1.66 -12.84 -3.15
C GLN A 40 0.68 -13.72 -2.36
N ARG A 41 -0.30 -13.14 -1.67
CA ARG A 41 -1.32 -13.91 -0.94
C ARG A 41 -2.31 -14.63 -1.84
N HIS A 42 -2.73 -13.97 -2.91
CA HIS A 42 -3.88 -14.43 -3.70
C HIS A 42 -3.57 -14.78 -5.16
N TYR A 43 -2.46 -14.28 -5.70
CA TYR A 43 -2.15 -14.34 -7.14
C TYR A 43 -0.69 -14.68 -7.44
N THR A 44 -0.06 -15.51 -6.62
CA THR A 44 1.35 -15.90 -6.76
C THR A 44 1.67 -16.41 -8.16
N ASP A 45 0.84 -17.29 -8.71
CA ASP A 45 1.04 -17.86 -10.05
C ASP A 45 1.09 -16.79 -11.14
N ARG A 46 0.29 -15.74 -11.02
CA ARG A 46 0.26 -14.63 -11.98
C ARG A 46 1.50 -13.77 -11.88
N VAL A 47 1.98 -13.52 -10.65
CA VAL A 47 3.23 -12.80 -10.38
C VAL A 47 4.41 -13.54 -11.00
N GLU A 48 4.50 -14.84 -10.74
CA GLU A 48 5.58 -15.70 -11.24
C GLU A 48 5.57 -15.80 -12.76
N ALA A 49 4.40 -16.02 -13.36
CA ALA A 49 4.25 -16.08 -14.81
C ALA A 49 4.60 -14.74 -15.50
N ARG A 50 4.12 -13.62 -14.97
CA ARG A 50 4.33 -12.30 -15.58
C ARG A 50 5.79 -11.87 -15.55
N TRP A 51 6.46 -12.04 -14.42
CA TRP A 51 7.84 -11.56 -14.24
C TRP A 51 8.88 -12.67 -14.33
N LYS A 52 8.47 -13.88 -14.67
CA LYS A 52 9.34 -15.07 -14.79
C LYS A 52 10.17 -15.28 -13.53
N LEU A 53 9.52 -15.17 -12.39
CA LEU A 53 10.07 -15.46 -11.07
C LEU A 53 9.57 -16.82 -10.59
N SER A 54 10.18 -17.34 -9.54
CA SER A 54 9.74 -18.57 -8.88
C SER A 54 9.92 -18.47 -7.37
N GLY A 55 9.04 -19.14 -6.62
CA GLY A 55 9.11 -19.17 -5.17
C GLY A 55 8.71 -17.83 -4.50
N THR A 56 7.97 -16.97 -5.19
CA THR A 56 7.61 -15.64 -4.69
C THR A 56 6.69 -15.68 -3.47
N ALA A 57 5.94 -16.76 -3.28
CA ALA A 57 5.09 -16.91 -2.10
C ALA A 57 5.87 -16.93 -0.77
N ALA A 58 7.13 -17.39 -0.80
CA ALA A 58 8.01 -17.46 0.36
C ALA A 58 8.91 -16.22 0.52
N MET A 59 8.87 -15.29 -0.43
CA MET A 59 9.68 -14.08 -0.45
C MET A 59 8.97 -12.92 0.26
N THR A 60 9.76 -12.00 0.82
CA THR A 60 9.24 -10.67 1.20
C THR A 60 9.00 -9.82 -0.04
N SER A 61 8.17 -8.78 0.07
CA SER A 61 7.94 -7.86 -1.06
C SER A 61 9.22 -7.21 -1.57
N ASP A 62 10.15 -6.87 -0.67
CA ASP A 62 11.47 -6.34 -1.03
C ASP A 62 12.27 -7.37 -1.85
N ALA A 63 12.28 -8.64 -1.42
CA ALA A 63 12.97 -9.69 -2.13
C ALA A 63 12.40 -9.93 -3.53
N VAL A 64 11.09 -9.76 -3.71
CA VAL A 64 10.44 -9.82 -5.04
C VAL A 64 10.89 -8.66 -5.93
N LEU A 65 10.95 -7.43 -5.39
CA LEU A 65 11.47 -6.26 -6.12
C LEU A 65 12.93 -6.46 -6.53
N GLU A 66 13.77 -6.97 -5.64
CA GLU A 66 15.16 -7.30 -5.96
C GLU A 66 15.28 -8.38 -7.03
N ALA A 67 14.49 -9.44 -6.94
CA ALA A 67 14.45 -10.50 -7.94
C ALA A 67 14.02 -9.95 -9.30
N LEU A 68 13.03 -9.05 -9.32
CA LEU A 68 12.59 -8.37 -10.54
C LEU A 68 13.68 -7.47 -11.13
N CYS A 69 14.43 -6.77 -10.28
CA CYS A 69 15.59 -5.98 -10.72
C CYS A 69 16.64 -6.86 -11.42
N ARG A 70 16.98 -7.98 -10.81
CA ARG A 70 17.95 -8.94 -11.38
C ARG A 70 17.44 -9.55 -12.69
N GLN A 71 16.18 -9.94 -12.72
CA GLN A 71 15.55 -10.54 -13.89
C GLN A 71 15.49 -9.58 -15.10
N ARG A 72 15.28 -8.29 -14.86
CA ARG A 72 15.16 -7.27 -15.91
C ARG A 72 16.41 -6.41 -16.10
N GLY A 73 17.46 -6.67 -15.34
CA GLY A 73 18.70 -5.89 -15.42
C GLY A 73 18.51 -4.43 -14.99
N LEU A 74 17.62 -4.16 -14.02
CA LEU A 74 17.35 -2.81 -13.53
C LEU A 74 18.41 -2.42 -12.50
N VAL A 75 19.52 -1.89 -12.98
CA VAL A 75 20.65 -1.46 -12.14
C VAL A 75 20.92 0.02 -12.33
N GLN A 76 21.39 0.66 -11.28
CA GLN A 76 21.88 2.04 -11.29
C GLN A 76 23.39 2.07 -11.55
N SER A 77 23.94 3.25 -11.78
CA SER A 77 25.37 3.49 -11.83
C SER A 77 26.03 2.93 -10.57
N GLY A 78 27.07 2.10 -10.76
CA GLY A 78 27.75 1.41 -9.66
C GLY A 78 27.20 0.03 -9.31
N GLY A 79 26.29 -0.54 -10.16
CA GLY A 79 25.82 -1.92 -10.02
C GLY A 79 24.78 -2.16 -8.92
N LYS A 80 24.27 -1.11 -8.29
CA LYS A 80 23.18 -1.21 -7.30
C LYS A 80 21.85 -1.49 -7.97
N LEU A 81 21.01 -2.31 -7.34
CA LEU A 81 19.66 -2.59 -7.82
C LEU A 81 18.79 -1.32 -7.77
N ASN A 82 18.04 -1.07 -8.82
CA ASN A 82 17.13 0.07 -8.92
C ASN A 82 15.72 -0.34 -8.49
N LEU A 83 15.48 -0.39 -7.18
CA LEU A 83 14.19 -0.78 -6.61
C LEU A 83 13.06 0.17 -7.00
N GLN A 84 13.34 1.46 -7.14
CA GLN A 84 12.37 2.44 -7.61
C GLN A 84 11.86 2.09 -9.02
N LYS A 85 12.77 1.71 -9.91
CA LYS A 85 12.40 1.30 -11.26
C LYS A 85 11.62 -0.01 -11.29
N ALA A 86 11.94 -0.94 -10.39
CA ALA A 86 11.17 -2.16 -10.23
C ALA A 86 9.75 -1.86 -9.71
N ALA A 87 9.61 -0.96 -8.74
CA ALA A 87 8.31 -0.50 -8.26
C ALA A 87 7.45 0.13 -9.37
N GLU A 88 8.04 0.99 -10.20
CA GLU A 88 7.36 1.54 -11.38
C GLU A 88 6.88 0.44 -12.33
N VAL A 89 7.68 -0.58 -12.57
CA VAL A 89 7.30 -1.73 -13.42
C VAL A 89 6.13 -2.49 -12.81
N VAL A 90 6.16 -2.77 -11.51
CA VAL A 90 5.06 -3.45 -10.80
C VAL A 90 3.76 -2.68 -10.94
N LEU A 91 3.77 -1.39 -10.62
CA LEU A 91 2.58 -0.53 -10.69
C LEU A 91 2.08 -0.35 -12.12
N THR A 92 2.97 -0.20 -13.09
CA THR A 92 2.62 -0.05 -14.50
C THR A 92 1.99 -1.34 -15.05
N ASP A 93 2.59 -2.50 -14.77
CA ASP A 93 2.08 -3.80 -15.21
C ASP A 93 0.70 -4.08 -14.59
N PHE A 94 0.52 -3.72 -13.33
CA PHE A 94 -0.77 -3.84 -12.65
C PHE A 94 -1.85 -2.94 -13.27
N ARG A 95 -1.56 -1.65 -13.47
CA ARG A 95 -2.48 -0.66 -14.04
C ARG A 95 -2.87 -0.97 -15.48
N ASN A 96 -1.95 -1.56 -16.23
CA ASN A 96 -2.18 -2.00 -17.62
C ASN A 96 -2.90 -3.34 -17.73
N GLY A 97 -3.27 -3.96 -16.60
CA GLY A 97 -3.98 -5.25 -16.59
C GLY A 97 -3.13 -6.45 -17.02
N LEU A 98 -1.80 -6.32 -17.04
CA LEU A 98 -0.89 -7.39 -17.49
C LEU A 98 -0.79 -8.56 -16.53
N LEU A 99 -1.27 -8.41 -15.31
CA LEU A 99 -1.45 -9.46 -14.31
C LEU A 99 -2.82 -10.15 -14.40
N GLY A 100 -3.67 -9.70 -15.32
CA GLY A 100 -5.04 -10.18 -15.50
C GLY A 100 -6.02 -9.52 -14.53
N ARG A 101 -7.20 -10.14 -14.35
CA ARG A 101 -8.22 -9.63 -13.42
C ARG A 101 -7.80 -9.90 -11.99
N ILE A 102 -7.70 -8.85 -11.17
CA ILE A 102 -7.25 -8.90 -9.79
C ILE A 102 -8.26 -8.18 -8.92
N THR A 103 -8.63 -8.81 -7.81
CA THR A 103 -9.35 -8.21 -6.71
C THR A 103 -8.34 -7.87 -5.62
N LEU A 104 -8.26 -6.60 -5.24
CA LEU A 104 -7.28 -6.11 -4.26
C LEU A 104 -7.71 -6.36 -2.82
N GLU A 105 -8.99 -6.56 -2.60
CA GLU A 105 -9.57 -6.82 -1.28
C GLU A 105 -10.69 -7.85 -1.39
N THR A 106 -10.79 -8.73 -0.41
CA THR A 106 -11.94 -9.62 -0.26
C THR A 106 -13.01 -8.92 0.59
N PRO A 107 -14.30 -9.34 0.51
CA PRO A 107 -15.35 -8.79 1.38
C PRO A 107 -15.02 -8.88 2.86
N ASP A 108 -14.40 -9.98 3.31
CA ASP A 108 -14.01 -10.18 4.71
C ASP A 108 -12.86 -9.27 5.13
N GLU A 109 -11.85 -9.10 4.28
CA GLU A 109 -10.76 -8.14 4.51
C GLU A 109 -11.30 -6.72 4.59
N PHE A 110 -12.17 -6.33 3.68
CA PHE A 110 -12.80 -5.02 3.68
C PHE A 110 -13.61 -4.77 4.96
N ALA A 111 -14.43 -5.74 5.38
CA ALA A 111 -15.21 -5.66 6.61
C ALA A 111 -14.30 -5.50 7.85
N ALA A 112 -13.19 -6.25 7.91
CA ALA A 112 -12.21 -6.14 8.99
C ALA A 112 -11.52 -4.77 9.00
N TRP A 113 -11.13 -4.22 7.86
CA TRP A 113 -10.51 -2.90 7.75
C TRP A 113 -11.47 -1.78 8.13
N VAL A 114 -12.74 -1.86 7.72
CA VAL A 114 -13.78 -0.90 8.11
C VAL A 114 -13.98 -0.91 9.63
N ALA A 115 -14.08 -2.09 10.25
CA ALA A 115 -14.22 -2.23 11.69
C ALA A 115 -13.02 -1.63 12.44
N ALA A 116 -11.79 -1.90 11.97
CA ALA A 116 -10.57 -1.32 12.53
C ALA A 116 -10.51 0.21 12.36
N GLY A 117 -10.96 0.72 11.20
CA GLY A 117 -11.05 2.14 10.92
C GLY A 117 -12.01 2.87 11.85
N VAL A 118 -13.19 2.31 12.11
CA VAL A 118 -14.18 2.85 13.05
C VAL A 118 -13.59 2.94 14.46
N GLN A 119 -12.96 1.86 14.95
CA GLN A 119 -12.31 1.86 16.27
C GLN A 119 -11.20 2.91 16.37
N SER A 120 -10.42 3.09 15.31
CA SER A 120 -9.37 4.11 15.24
C SER A 120 -9.92 5.53 15.29
N ASP A 121 -11.03 5.80 14.61
CA ASP A 121 -11.67 7.11 14.59
C ASP A 121 -12.33 7.43 15.94
N GLU A 122 -12.94 6.45 16.59
CA GLU A 122 -13.48 6.58 17.95
C GLU A 122 -12.38 6.91 18.96
N ALA A 123 -11.30 6.15 18.99
CA ALA A 123 -10.16 6.40 19.87
C ALA A 123 -9.52 7.78 19.62
N ARG A 124 -9.51 8.25 18.39
CA ARG A 124 -9.02 9.59 18.05
C ARG A 124 -9.96 10.68 18.52
N ALA A 125 -11.27 10.47 18.40
CA ALA A 125 -12.29 11.41 18.89
C ALA A 125 -12.20 11.55 20.41
N GLU A 126 -12.04 10.45 21.14
CA GLU A 126 -11.86 10.44 22.60
C GLU A 126 -10.59 11.20 23.02
N ARG A 127 -9.46 10.95 22.35
CA ARG A 127 -8.20 11.68 22.62
C ARG A 127 -8.35 13.18 22.38
N LYS A 128 -9.06 13.58 21.33
CA LYS A 128 -9.32 14.98 21.02
C LYS A 128 -10.23 15.64 22.07
N ALA A 129 -11.26 14.93 22.51
CA ALA A 129 -12.16 15.39 23.59
C ALA A 129 -11.41 15.57 24.91
N ALA A 130 -10.63 14.58 25.33
CA ALA A 130 -9.81 14.64 26.54
C ALA A 130 -8.78 15.79 26.49
N GLN A 131 -8.18 16.03 25.31
CA GLN A 131 -7.26 17.15 25.14
C GLN A 131 -7.97 18.50 25.26
N ALA A 132 -9.17 18.64 24.70
CA ALA A 132 -9.99 19.84 24.80
C ALA A 132 -10.39 20.13 26.25
N GLU A 133 -10.79 19.10 27.01
CA GLU A 133 -11.09 19.21 28.44
C GLU A 133 -9.88 19.68 29.26
N ARG A 134 -8.72 19.08 29.04
CA ARG A 134 -7.48 19.48 29.72
C ARG A 134 -7.13 20.95 29.42
N LYS A 135 -7.31 21.38 28.18
CA LYS A 135 -7.09 22.78 27.78
C LYS A 135 -8.07 23.73 28.45
N ALA A 136 -9.35 23.37 28.50
CA ALA A 136 -10.40 24.16 29.16
C ALA A 136 -10.17 24.25 30.69
N ALA A 137 -9.79 23.16 31.34
CA ALA A 137 -9.46 23.12 32.77
C ALA A 137 -8.23 23.99 33.08
N ARG A 138 -7.22 24.03 32.21
CA ARG A 138 -6.05 24.90 32.37
C ARG A 138 -6.40 26.39 32.27
N ILE A 139 -7.33 26.75 31.41
CA ILE A 139 -7.81 28.14 31.25
C ILE A 139 -8.60 28.57 32.48
N ARG A 140 -9.44 27.70 33.08
CA ARG A 140 -10.22 28.02 34.28
C ARG A 140 -9.37 28.19 35.54
N ARG A 141 -8.17 27.64 35.59
CA ARG A 141 -7.22 27.77 36.71
C ARG A 141 -6.35 29.03 36.67
N ARG A 142 -6.44 29.81 35.61
CA ARG A 142 -5.77 31.12 35.47
C ARG A 142 -6.70 32.27 35.81
#